data_b5af3172e1efd9363c73f633718d61aa
#
_entry.id   b5af3172e1efd9363c73f633718d61aa
#
_cell.length_a   1.000
_cell.length_b   1.000
_cell.length_c   1.000
_cell.angle_alpha   90.00
_cell.angle_beta   90.00
_cell.angle_gamma   90.00
#
_symmetry.space_group_name_H-M   'P 1'
#
loop_
_entity.id
_entity.type
_entity.pdbx_description
1 polymer ?
#
loop_
_entity_poly.entity_id
_entity_poly.type
_entity_poly.pdbx_seq_one_letter_code
_entity_poly.pdbx_strand_id
1 'polypeptide(L)'
;MDVRSYSDERLDFFGDELNRLFDSSRLECAKPLDVYDVVEFIGCSPDWKYITPDQSILGVTVFDQTPFYVWDKPIYERGDFPKEVILEKNTILIDRTLNEGNKQKQQIENFTVVHECFHWLLHKYYFENPENMLIQCCSEESLLGGWLKLNTDIGILEHQANRCAASFLMPHNAVVNEFMSVARMKHFPQQPMPLHKMKSHIAKTAKLFCVNFNPMKYRLQDIGLIQK
;
A
#
# COMPACT_ATOMS: atom_id res chain seq x y z
N MET A 1 17.80 9.35 -15.41
CA MET A 1 18.40 8.66 -14.22
C MET A 1 17.67 7.35 -14.07
N ASP A 2 18.39 6.22 -14.07
CA ASP A 2 17.75 4.91 -14.01
C ASP A 2 17.12 4.68 -12.63
N VAL A 3 15.98 4.00 -12.60
CA VAL A 3 15.33 3.60 -11.35
C VAL A 3 16.26 2.66 -10.58
N ARG A 4 16.54 3.01 -9.34
CA ARG A 4 17.36 2.16 -8.47
C ARG A 4 16.58 0.92 -8.07
N SER A 5 17.10 -0.27 -8.37
CA SER A 5 16.53 -1.53 -7.94
C SER A 5 17.00 -1.89 -6.52
N TYR A 6 16.09 -2.41 -5.69
CA TYR A 6 16.37 -2.89 -4.34
C TYR A 6 15.95 -4.36 -4.21
N SER A 7 16.66 -5.13 -3.36
CA SER A 7 16.20 -6.48 -3.01
C SER A 7 14.96 -6.43 -2.11
N ASP A 8 14.19 -7.52 -2.08
CA ASP A 8 13.00 -7.63 -1.22
C ASP A 8 13.32 -7.43 0.26
N GLU A 9 14.49 -7.94 0.73
CA GLU A 9 14.94 -7.75 2.11
C GLU A 9 15.22 -6.27 2.42
N ARG A 10 15.75 -5.53 1.43
CA ARG A 10 15.99 -4.09 1.58
C ARG A 10 14.68 -3.30 1.61
N LEU A 11 13.71 -3.71 0.82
CA LEU A 11 12.38 -3.10 0.82
C LEU A 11 11.64 -3.40 2.13
N ASP A 12 11.71 -4.62 2.64
CA ASP A 12 11.18 -4.97 3.97
C ASP A 12 11.83 -4.13 5.07
N PHE A 13 13.15 -3.93 5.00
CA PHE A 13 13.87 -3.07 5.93
C PHE A 13 13.36 -1.62 5.90
N PHE A 14 13.01 -1.05 4.74
CA PHE A 14 12.46 0.31 4.70
C PHE A 14 11.07 0.40 5.38
N GLY A 15 10.22 -0.61 5.22
CA GLY A 15 8.95 -0.67 5.93
C GLY A 15 9.13 -0.77 7.46
N ASP A 16 10.09 -1.60 7.91
CA ASP A 16 10.42 -1.74 9.32
C ASP A 16 11.06 -0.47 9.90
N GLU A 17 11.91 0.25 9.13
CA GLU A 17 12.47 1.54 9.56
C GLU A 17 11.39 2.60 9.74
N LEU A 18 10.42 2.68 8.82
CA LEU A 18 9.31 3.61 9.00
C LEU A 18 8.50 3.27 10.27
N ASN A 19 8.23 1.98 10.55
CA ASN A 19 7.62 1.57 11.82
C ASN A 19 8.46 1.96 13.03
N ARG A 20 9.79 1.78 12.97
CA ARG A 20 10.70 2.12 14.07
C ARG A 20 10.67 3.60 14.38
N LEU A 21 10.57 4.46 13.37
CA LEU A 21 10.50 5.90 13.52
C LEU A 21 9.12 6.40 13.95
N PHE A 22 8.06 5.79 13.45
CA PHE A 22 6.68 6.19 13.69
C PHE A 22 6.12 5.61 15.00
N ASP A 23 6.13 4.27 15.15
CA ASP A 23 5.74 3.54 16.37
C ASP A 23 6.44 2.17 16.39
N SER A 24 7.59 2.08 17.08
CA SER A 24 8.43 0.89 17.12
C SER A 24 7.73 -0.35 17.70
N SER A 25 6.69 -0.16 18.52
CA SER A 25 5.94 -1.27 19.11
C SER A 25 5.13 -2.08 18.08
N ARG A 26 4.87 -1.51 16.89
CA ARG A 26 4.23 -2.19 15.78
C ARG A 26 5.07 -3.32 15.18
N LEU A 27 6.39 -3.28 15.41
CA LEU A 27 7.29 -4.35 14.97
C LEU A 27 7.04 -5.68 15.68
N GLU A 28 6.44 -5.68 16.88
CA GLU A 28 6.27 -6.87 17.71
C GLU A 28 4.83 -7.38 17.78
N CYS A 29 3.83 -6.51 17.56
CA CYS A 29 2.42 -6.89 17.63
C CYS A 29 1.54 -6.05 16.69
N ALA A 30 0.37 -6.59 16.33
CA ALA A 30 -0.64 -5.85 15.58
C ALA A 30 -1.20 -4.70 16.44
N LYS A 31 -1.25 -3.52 15.87
CA LYS A 31 -1.84 -2.33 16.51
C LYS A 31 -2.76 -1.58 15.57
N PRO A 32 -3.81 -0.93 16.10
CA PRO A 32 -4.59 0.03 15.34
C PRO A 32 -3.66 1.09 14.73
N LEU A 33 -3.94 1.45 13.48
CA LEU A 33 -3.20 2.46 12.73
C LEU A 33 -4.20 3.37 12.04
N ASP A 34 -4.09 4.68 12.30
CA ASP A 34 -4.62 5.68 11.40
C ASP A 34 -3.53 5.95 10.35
N VAL A 35 -3.81 5.59 9.11
CA VAL A 35 -2.82 5.75 8.02
C VAL A 35 -2.60 7.22 7.67
N TYR A 36 -3.51 8.10 8.04
CA TYR A 36 -3.37 9.54 7.82
C TYR A 36 -2.37 10.18 8.78
N ASP A 37 -2.21 9.63 9.99
CA ASP A 37 -1.11 10.03 10.89
C ASP A 37 0.26 9.75 10.25
N VAL A 38 0.36 8.69 9.42
CA VAL A 38 1.59 8.38 8.68
C VAL A 38 1.83 9.41 7.57
N VAL A 39 0.78 9.81 6.84
CA VAL A 39 0.86 10.85 5.81
C VAL A 39 1.41 12.15 6.40
N GLU A 40 0.85 12.59 7.52
CA GLU A 40 1.31 13.80 8.23
C GLU A 40 2.74 13.64 8.77
N PHE A 41 3.06 12.47 9.33
CA PHE A 41 4.39 12.16 9.86
C PHE A 41 5.51 12.29 8.80
N ILE A 42 5.24 11.90 7.57
CA ILE A 42 6.21 12.03 6.47
C ILE A 42 6.20 13.41 5.79
N GLY A 43 5.41 14.36 6.30
CA GLY A 43 5.32 15.73 5.80
C GLY A 43 4.46 15.90 4.54
N CYS A 44 3.50 14.99 4.33
CA CYS A 44 2.51 15.06 3.27
C CYS A 44 1.15 15.47 3.81
N SER A 45 0.23 15.83 2.89
CA SER A 45 -1.15 16.19 3.20
C SER A 45 -2.10 15.27 2.41
N PRO A 46 -3.11 14.66 3.04
CA PRO A 46 -4.09 13.87 2.33
C PRO A 46 -5.14 14.77 1.67
N ASP A 47 -5.63 14.36 0.49
CA ASP A 47 -6.80 14.95 -0.17
C ASP A 47 -7.65 13.83 -0.80
N TRP A 48 -8.97 14.09 -0.97
CA TRP A 48 -9.93 13.12 -1.50
C TRP A 48 -10.71 13.71 -2.66
N LYS A 49 -10.60 13.06 -3.83
CA LYS A 49 -11.35 13.39 -5.04
C LYS A 49 -11.86 12.10 -5.68
N TYR A 50 -12.85 12.20 -6.54
CA TYR A 50 -13.16 11.13 -7.47
C TYR A 50 -12.16 11.21 -8.62
N ILE A 51 -11.21 10.27 -8.64
CA ILE A 51 -10.05 10.32 -9.54
C ILE A 51 -10.43 9.82 -10.92
N THR A 52 -11.01 8.62 -11.00
CA THR A 52 -11.47 8.03 -12.27
C THR A 52 -12.88 7.48 -12.14
N PRO A 53 -13.70 7.57 -13.21
CA PRO A 53 -15.10 7.11 -13.15
C PRO A 53 -15.26 5.61 -12.95
N ASP A 54 -14.26 4.83 -13.35
CA ASP A 54 -14.20 3.37 -13.27
C ASP A 54 -13.43 2.87 -12.04
N GLN A 55 -12.98 3.81 -11.19
CA GLN A 55 -12.15 3.52 -10.01
C GLN A 55 -10.85 2.76 -10.36
N SER A 56 -10.35 2.91 -11.59
CA SER A 56 -9.10 2.29 -12.02
C SER A 56 -7.88 2.87 -11.32
N ILE A 57 -7.95 4.12 -10.83
CA ILE A 57 -6.90 4.78 -10.05
C ILE A 57 -7.43 5.05 -8.66
N LEU A 58 -6.74 4.52 -7.64
CA LEU A 58 -7.15 4.60 -6.23
C LEU A 58 -6.34 5.60 -5.43
N GLY A 59 -5.12 5.91 -5.85
CA GLY A 59 -4.23 6.86 -5.20
C GLY A 59 -3.29 7.55 -6.18
N VAL A 60 -2.78 8.70 -5.77
CA VAL A 60 -1.83 9.51 -6.55
C VAL A 60 -0.89 10.24 -5.60
N THR A 61 0.42 10.10 -5.81
CA THR A 61 1.44 10.88 -5.13
C THR A 61 1.83 12.10 -5.98
N VAL A 62 1.71 13.29 -5.41
CA VAL A 62 1.99 14.55 -6.10
C VAL A 62 3.38 15.05 -5.72
N PHE A 63 4.35 14.89 -6.63
CA PHE A 63 5.76 15.25 -6.40
C PHE A 63 6.05 16.71 -6.66
N ASP A 64 5.25 17.38 -7.49
CA ASP A 64 5.30 18.82 -7.73
C ASP A 64 3.91 19.38 -8.03
N GLN A 65 3.72 20.69 -7.85
CA GLN A 65 2.45 21.33 -8.16
C GLN A 65 2.07 21.10 -9.62
N THR A 66 0.85 20.56 -9.84
CA THR A 66 0.45 20.13 -11.19
C THR A 66 -1.06 20.25 -11.40
N PRO A 67 -1.52 20.61 -12.62
CA PRO A 67 -2.91 20.45 -12.99
C PRO A 67 -3.28 18.96 -13.07
N PHE A 68 -4.46 18.63 -12.58
CA PHE A 68 -4.99 17.28 -12.57
C PHE A 68 -6.49 17.30 -12.85
N TYR A 69 -7.02 16.24 -13.49
CA TYR A 69 -8.43 16.15 -13.81
C TYR A 69 -9.15 15.21 -12.83
N VAL A 70 -10.20 15.72 -12.20
CA VAL A 70 -11.03 14.99 -11.22
C VAL A 70 -12.50 15.05 -11.61
N TRP A 71 -13.29 14.15 -11.04
CA TRP A 71 -14.73 14.08 -11.29
C TRP A 71 -15.52 14.62 -10.08
N ASP A 72 -16.75 15.10 -10.32
CA ASP A 72 -17.63 15.58 -9.24
C ASP A 72 -18.38 14.45 -8.51
N LYS A 73 -18.46 13.27 -9.15
CA LYS A 73 -19.22 12.11 -8.65
C LYS A 73 -18.55 10.80 -9.06
N PRO A 74 -18.83 9.70 -8.33
CA PRO A 74 -18.16 8.41 -8.55
C PRO A 74 -18.65 7.66 -9.79
N ILE A 75 -19.77 8.04 -10.37
CA ILE A 75 -20.39 7.37 -11.53
C ILE A 75 -20.50 8.36 -12.67
N TYR A 76 -19.91 8.00 -13.80
CA TYR A 76 -19.98 8.77 -15.02
C TYR A 76 -21.35 8.64 -15.70
N GLU A 77 -21.92 9.76 -16.13
CA GLU A 77 -23.10 9.81 -16.98
C GLU A 77 -22.76 10.52 -18.31
N ARG A 78 -23.53 10.21 -19.36
CA ARG A 78 -23.33 10.83 -20.66
C ARG A 78 -23.48 12.35 -20.57
N GLY A 79 -22.40 13.08 -20.82
CA GLY A 79 -22.36 14.55 -20.73
C GLY A 79 -21.62 15.07 -19.51
N ASP A 80 -21.14 14.22 -18.62
CA ASP A 80 -20.21 14.61 -17.57
C ASP A 80 -18.80 14.83 -18.14
N PHE A 81 -18.10 15.80 -17.57
CA PHE A 81 -16.71 16.11 -17.92
C PHE A 81 -15.89 16.25 -16.66
N PRO A 82 -14.62 15.82 -16.67
CA PRO A 82 -13.73 16.08 -15.55
C PRO A 82 -13.45 17.56 -15.40
N LYS A 83 -13.17 17.99 -14.16
CA LYS A 83 -12.76 19.33 -13.82
C LYS A 83 -11.25 19.37 -13.58
N GLU A 84 -10.58 20.39 -14.12
CA GLU A 84 -9.21 20.65 -13.79
C GLU A 84 -9.12 21.25 -12.39
N VAL A 85 -8.21 20.71 -11.58
CA VAL A 85 -7.82 21.22 -10.27
C VAL A 85 -6.30 21.34 -10.22
N ILE A 86 -5.78 22.22 -9.40
CA ILE A 86 -4.34 22.29 -9.14
C ILE A 86 -4.09 21.49 -7.86
N LEU A 87 -3.28 20.44 -7.96
CA LEU A 87 -2.80 19.68 -6.83
C LEU A 87 -1.48 20.26 -6.33
N GLU A 88 -1.40 20.47 -5.03
CA GLU A 88 -0.20 21.00 -4.40
C GLU A 88 0.86 19.90 -4.22
N LYS A 89 2.13 20.28 -4.24
CA LYS A 89 3.26 19.41 -3.90
C LYS A 89 3.04 18.78 -2.52
N ASN A 90 3.51 17.54 -2.32
CA ASN A 90 3.35 16.75 -1.09
C ASN A 90 1.90 16.31 -0.81
N THR A 91 1.01 16.37 -1.80
CA THR A 91 -0.34 15.82 -1.65
C THR A 91 -0.33 14.32 -1.94
N ILE A 92 -0.96 13.55 -1.06
CA ILE A 92 -1.39 12.18 -1.32
C ILE A 92 -2.88 12.22 -1.59
N LEU A 93 -3.24 12.10 -2.87
CA LEU A 93 -4.62 12.10 -3.32
C LEU A 93 -5.17 10.67 -3.28
N ILE A 94 -6.33 10.50 -2.66
CA ILE A 94 -7.00 9.20 -2.49
C ILE A 94 -8.37 9.26 -3.17
N ASP A 95 -8.72 8.19 -3.88
CA ASP A 95 -10.05 8.10 -4.48
C ASP A 95 -11.13 8.12 -3.40
N ARG A 96 -12.04 9.09 -3.49
CA ARG A 96 -13.05 9.36 -2.47
C ARG A 96 -14.01 8.19 -2.25
N THR A 97 -14.20 7.33 -3.24
CA THR A 97 -15.05 6.14 -3.11
C THR A 97 -14.55 5.16 -2.05
N LEU A 98 -13.26 5.20 -1.70
CA LEU A 98 -12.68 4.35 -0.65
C LEU A 98 -13.16 4.79 0.74
N ASN A 99 -13.24 6.09 0.98
CA ASN A 99 -13.67 6.67 2.27
C ASN A 99 -15.19 6.51 2.50
N GLU A 100 -15.99 6.47 1.45
CA GLU A 100 -17.45 6.32 1.53
C GLU A 100 -17.92 4.87 1.71
N GLY A 101 -16.99 3.96 1.97
CA GLY A 101 -17.21 2.52 1.89
C GLY A 101 -17.40 1.80 3.21
N ASN A 102 -17.54 0.49 3.06
CA ASN A 102 -17.59 -0.45 4.15
C ASN A 102 -16.15 -0.81 4.62
N LYS A 103 -16.05 -1.66 5.64
CA LYS A 103 -14.78 -2.12 6.21
C LYS A 103 -13.78 -2.69 5.17
N GLN A 104 -14.26 -3.29 4.08
CA GLN A 104 -13.40 -3.83 3.03
C GLN A 104 -12.75 -2.70 2.23
N LYS A 105 -13.48 -1.64 1.92
CA LYS A 105 -12.94 -0.44 1.26
C LYS A 105 -11.93 0.27 2.15
N GLN A 106 -12.16 0.35 3.46
CA GLN A 106 -11.17 0.89 4.41
C GLN A 106 -9.86 0.12 4.40
N GLN A 107 -9.89 -1.21 4.23
CA GLN A 107 -8.67 -2.00 4.12
C GLN A 107 -7.90 -1.74 2.81
N ILE A 108 -8.61 -1.47 1.71
CA ILE A 108 -8.01 -1.04 0.45
C ILE A 108 -7.43 0.35 0.61
N GLU A 109 -8.19 1.28 1.19
CA GLU A 109 -7.74 2.65 1.48
C GLU A 109 -6.45 2.67 2.29
N ASN A 110 -6.39 1.92 3.40
CA ASN A 110 -5.19 1.84 4.24
C ASN A 110 -3.96 1.39 3.44
N PHE A 111 -4.12 0.38 2.58
CA PHE A 111 -3.01 -0.10 1.76
C PHE A 111 -2.63 0.94 0.70
N THR A 112 -3.61 1.55 0.02
CA THR A 112 -3.39 2.60 -0.98
C THR A 112 -2.65 3.79 -0.38
N VAL A 113 -3.10 4.32 0.76
CA VAL A 113 -2.47 5.47 1.43
C VAL A 113 -1.01 5.17 1.75
N VAL A 114 -0.72 4.02 2.36
CA VAL A 114 0.66 3.65 2.72
C VAL A 114 1.51 3.39 1.48
N HIS A 115 0.95 2.83 0.41
CA HIS A 115 1.62 2.66 -0.87
C HIS A 115 2.06 4.02 -1.45
N GLU A 116 1.18 5.01 -1.45
CA GLU A 116 1.51 6.37 -1.90
C GLU A 116 2.56 7.05 -1.00
N CYS A 117 2.52 6.79 0.32
CA CYS A 117 3.58 7.26 1.22
C CYS A 117 4.96 6.72 0.81
N PHE A 118 5.06 5.46 0.37
CA PHE A 118 6.32 4.89 -0.08
C PHE A 118 6.75 5.39 -1.46
N HIS A 119 5.83 5.76 -2.35
CA HIS A 119 6.20 6.52 -3.54
C HIS A 119 6.86 7.85 -3.15
N TRP A 120 6.28 8.61 -2.23
CA TRP A 120 6.88 9.85 -1.74
C TRP A 120 8.26 9.65 -1.12
N LEU A 121 8.42 8.66 -0.25
CA LEU A 121 9.68 8.42 0.47
C LEU A 121 10.81 7.92 -0.41
N LEU A 122 10.53 7.04 -1.37
CA LEU A 122 11.55 6.35 -2.15
C LEU A 122 11.80 6.96 -3.53
N HIS A 123 10.77 7.54 -4.13
CA HIS A 123 10.79 7.90 -5.55
C HIS A 123 10.80 9.41 -5.82
N LYS A 124 10.74 10.22 -4.76
CA LYS A 124 10.73 11.68 -4.88
C LYS A 124 11.85 12.21 -5.79
N TYR A 125 13.08 11.79 -5.57
CA TYR A 125 14.21 12.25 -6.37
C TYR A 125 14.17 11.80 -7.85
N TYR A 126 13.53 10.67 -8.12
CA TYR A 126 13.31 10.21 -9.49
C TYR A 126 12.33 11.14 -10.23
N PHE A 127 11.24 11.51 -9.59
CA PHE A 127 10.20 12.36 -10.17
C PHE A 127 10.50 13.86 -10.09
N GLU A 128 11.44 14.31 -9.28
CA GLU A 128 11.94 15.68 -9.30
C GLU A 128 12.78 15.99 -10.56
N ASN A 129 13.19 14.97 -11.32
CA ASN A 129 13.79 15.18 -12.64
C ASN A 129 12.70 15.53 -13.66
N PRO A 130 12.79 16.72 -14.34
CA PRO A 130 11.78 17.14 -15.32
C PRO A 130 11.53 16.14 -16.47
N GLU A 131 12.52 15.29 -16.80
CA GLU A 131 12.37 14.26 -17.83
C GLU A 131 11.49 13.09 -17.38
N ASN A 132 11.31 12.91 -16.07
CA ASN A 132 10.53 11.84 -15.44
C ASN A 132 9.22 12.37 -14.80
N MET A 133 8.86 13.63 -15.05
CA MET A 133 7.65 14.24 -14.48
C MET A 133 6.40 13.50 -14.93
N LEU A 134 6.03 12.50 -14.13
CA LEU A 134 4.77 11.80 -14.21
C LEU A 134 4.11 11.85 -12.83
N ILE A 135 2.80 12.02 -12.83
CA ILE A 135 1.99 11.72 -11.67
C ILE A 135 1.99 10.20 -11.54
N GLN A 136 2.52 9.70 -10.43
CA GLN A 136 2.45 8.27 -10.16
C GLN A 136 1.04 7.94 -9.66
N CYS A 137 0.36 7.03 -10.34
CA CYS A 137 -1.00 6.60 -10.03
C CYS A 137 -1.01 5.13 -9.63
N CYS A 138 -1.59 4.83 -8.48
CA CYS A 138 -1.82 3.45 -8.03
C CYS A 138 -3.15 2.92 -8.57
N SER A 139 -3.13 1.76 -9.20
CA SER A 139 -4.33 1.06 -9.66
C SER A 139 -4.68 -0.12 -8.76
N GLU A 140 -5.96 -0.54 -8.77
CA GLU A 140 -6.38 -1.74 -8.05
C GLU A 140 -5.60 -2.98 -8.50
N GLU A 141 -5.25 -3.10 -9.79
CA GLU A 141 -4.44 -4.19 -10.33
C GLU A 141 -3.03 -4.20 -9.73
N SER A 142 -2.41 -3.04 -9.50
CA SER A 142 -1.09 -2.97 -8.87
C SER A 142 -1.13 -3.39 -7.41
N LEU A 143 -2.19 -3.06 -6.67
CA LEU A 143 -2.37 -3.45 -5.27
C LEU A 143 -2.64 -4.94 -5.07
N LEU A 144 -3.28 -5.60 -6.03
CA LEU A 144 -3.62 -7.03 -5.95
C LEU A 144 -2.46 -7.95 -6.35
N GLY A 145 -1.27 -7.42 -6.60
CA GLY A 145 -0.10 -8.20 -7.01
C GLY A 145 -0.22 -8.71 -8.45
N GLY A 146 -0.95 -7.98 -9.30
CA GLY A 146 -0.95 -8.22 -10.74
C GLY A 146 0.50 -8.23 -11.25
N TRP A 147 0.77 -9.06 -12.25
CA TRP A 147 2.10 -9.22 -12.85
C TRP A 147 2.51 -7.92 -13.55
N LEU A 148 2.87 -6.90 -12.76
CA LEU A 148 3.56 -5.73 -13.27
C LEU A 148 4.83 -6.22 -13.96
N LYS A 149 5.02 -5.78 -15.19
CA LYS A 149 6.24 -6.11 -15.93
C LYS A 149 7.41 -5.45 -15.21
N LEU A 150 8.09 -6.19 -14.32
CA LEU A 150 9.29 -5.74 -13.60
C LEU A 150 10.42 -5.22 -14.51
N ASN A 151 10.24 -5.31 -15.82
CA ASN A 151 11.18 -4.86 -16.84
C ASN A 151 10.97 -3.39 -17.25
N THR A 152 10.05 -2.67 -16.61
CA THR A 152 9.82 -1.24 -16.83
C THR A 152 10.12 -0.46 -15.56
N ASP A 153 10.57 0.78 -15.71
CA ASP A 153 10.83 1.67 -14.56
C ASP A 153 9.59 1.79 -13.66
N ILE A 154 8.41 1.96 -14.26
CA ILE A 154 7.15 2.02 -13.54
C ILE A 154 6.88 0.71 -12.77
N GLY A 155 7.10 -0.44 -13.39
CA GLY A 155 6.93 -1.74 -12.72
C GLY A 155 7.86 -1.93 -11.52
N ILE A 156 9.09 -1.42 -11.59
CA ILE A 156 10.04 -1.43 -10.47
C ILE A 156 9.56 -0.51 -9.34
N LEU A 157 9.12 0.71 -9.66
CA LEU A 157 8.61 1.67 -8.67
C LEU A 157 7.37 1.13 -7.94
N GLU A 158 6.41 0.57 -8.68
CA GLU A 158 5.21 -0.05 -8.12
C GLU A 158 5.53 -1.25 -7.21
N HIS A 159 6.44 -2.13 -7.64
CA HIS A 159 6.89 -3.25 -6.82
C HIS A 159 7.51 -2.77 -5.50
N GLN A 160 8.36 -1.74 -5.56
CA GLN A 160 9.01 -1.18 -4.39
C GLN A 160 8.00 -0.59 -3.41
N ALA A 161 7.05 0.23 -3.89
CA ALA A 161 6.01 0.82 -3.07
C ALA A 161 5.10 -0.25 -2.44
N ASN A 162 4.66 -1.24 -3.22
CA ASN A 162 3.84 -2.36 -2.75
C ASN A 162 4.55 -3.18 -1.67
N ARG A 163 5.83 -3.50 -1.88
CA ARG A 163 6.59 -4.32 -0.93
C ARG A 163 6.82 -3.59 0.39
N CYS A 164 7.21 -2.31 0.33
CA CYS A 164 7.39 -1.49 1.52
C CYS A 164 6.09 -1.27 2.28
N ALA A 165 4.97 -1.00 1.58
CA ALA A 165 3.66 -0.86 2.18
C ALA A 165 3.22 -2.15 2.90
N ALA A 166 3.43 -3.30 2.26
CA ALA A 166 3.13 -4.60 2.88
C ALA A 166 3.97 -4.84 4.13
N SER A 167 5.27 -4.50 4.12
CA SER A 167 6.15 -4.65 5.27
C SER A 167 5.78 -3.70 6.40
N PHE A 168 5.45 -2.44 6.10
CA PHE A 168 5.02 -1.47 7.09
C PHE A 168 3.70 -1.85 7.76
N LEU A 169 2.69 -2.24 6.97
CA LEU A 169 1.37 -2.63 7.50
C LEU A 169 1.42 -3.97 8.23
N MET A 170 2.31 -4.88 7.81
CA MET A 170 2.43 -6.25 8.28
C MET A 170 3.89 -6.59 8.61
N PRO A 171 4.49 -5.98 9.67
CA PRO A 171 5.88 -6.23 10.05
C PRO A 171 6.12 -7.73 10.33
N HIS A 172 7.30 -8.21 9.96
CA HIS A 172 7.62 -9.65 9.98
C HIS A 172 7.34 -10.29 11.34
N ASN A 173 7.95 -9.76 12.43
CA ASN A 173 7.81 -10.38 13.75
C ASN A 173 6.39 -10.27 14.27
N ALA A 174 5.72 -9.13 14.08
CA ALA A 174 4.32 -8.96 14.48
C ALA A 174 3.42 -9.99 13.79
N VAL A 175 3.60 -10.19 12.46
CA VAL A 175 2.81 -11.19 11.71
C VAL A 175 3.09 -12.62 12.22
N VAL A 176 4.36 -12.98 12.45
CA VAL A 176 4.73 -14.28 12.99
C VAL A 176 4.07 -14.51 14.35
N ASN A 177 4.21 -13.56 15.27
CA ASN A 177 3.68 -13.65 16.62
C ASN A 177 2.15 -13.80 16.62
N GLU A 178 1.45 -12.94 15.88
CA GLU A 178 -0.01 -12.95 15.82
C GLU A 178 -0.55 -14.19 15.10
N PHE A 179 0.05 -14.60 13.99
CA PHE A 179 -0.38 -15.79 13.27
C PHE A 179 -0.17 -17.05 14.10
N MET A 180 0.97 -17.21 14.75
CA MET A 180 1.24 -18.35 15.63
C MET A 180 0.27 -18.37 16.82
N SER A 181 -0.02 -17.23 17.40
CA SER A 181 -1.02 -17.09 18.46
C SER A 181 -2.42 -17.53 18.00
N VAL A 182 -2.88 -16.99 16.85
CA VAL A 182 -4.18 -17.33 16.24
C VAL A 182 -4.26 -18.82 15.88
N ALA A 183 -3.17 -19.40 15.37
CA ALA A 183 -3.08 -20.82 15.00
C ALA A 183 -2.76 -21.74 16.20
N ARG A 184 -2.57 -21.17 17.40
CA ARG A 184 -2.19 -21.90 18.64
C ARG A 184 -0.91 -22.72 18.47
N MET A 185 0.05 -22.20 17.74
CA MET A 185 1.32 -22.84 17.48
C MET A 185 2.36 -22.41 18.52
N LYS A 186 3.12 -23.39 19.05
CA LYS A 186 4.19 -23.12 20.04
C LYS A 186 5.55 -22.85 19.38
N HIS A 187 5.76 -23.35 18.17
CA HIS A 187 7.02 -23.26 17.45
C HIS A 187 6.76 -22.91 15.98
N PHE A 188 7.71 -22.23 15.37
CA PHE A 188 7.68 -21.98 13.92
C PHE A 188 7.67 -23.32 13.16
N PRO A 189 6.82 -23.53 12.15
CA PRO A 189 6.69 -24.80 11.46
C PRO A 189 7.98 -25.12 10.69
N GLN A 190 8.40 -26.40 10.73
CA GLN A 190 9.58 -26.85 9.97
C GLN A 190 9.35 -26.82 8.45
N GLN A 191 8.10 -26.88 8.02
CA GLN A 191 7.68 -26.77 6.62
C GLN A 191 6.46 -25.86 6.52
N PRO A 192 6.33 -25.09 5.42
CA PRO A 192 5.17 -24.22 5.20
C PRO A 192 3.87 -25.03 5.22
N MET A 193 2.87 -24.50 5.93
CA MET A 193 1.58 -25.18 6.09
C MET A 193 0.70 -25.06 4.84
N PRO A 194 -0.11 -26.09 4.56
CA PRO A 194 -1.02 -26.07 3.42
C PRO A 194 -2.04 -24.94 3.52
N LEU A 195 -2.13 -24.10 2.48
CA LEU A 195 -3.03 -22.93 2.42
C LEU A 195 -4.48 -23.29 2.77
N HIS A 196 -5.01 -24.41 2.24
CA HIS A 196 -6.40 -24.81 2.43
C HIS A 196 -6.77 -25.04 3.90
N LYS A 197 -5.81 -25.45 4.75
CA LYS A 197 -6.00 -25.66 6.19
C LYS A 197 -5.90 -24.37 7.00
N MET A 198 -5.28 -23.33 6.45
CA MET A 198 -4.97 -22.10 7.18
C MET A 198 -5.90 -20.92 6.85
N LYS A 199 -6.83 -21.07 5.92
CA LYS A 199 -7.71 -19.95 5.47
C LYS A 199 -8.38 -19.17 6.61
N SER A 200 -8.92 -19.87 7.62
CA SER A 200 -9.58 -19.21 8.76
C SER A 200 -8.59 -18.45 9.66
N HIS A 201 -7.37 -18.98 9.83
CA HIS A 201 -6.31 -18.35 10.61
C HIS A 201 -5.77 -17.12 9.88
N ILE A 202 -5.53 -17.20 8.58
CA ILE A 202 -5.15 -16.06 7.71
C ILE A 202 -6.19 -14.95 7.82
N ALA A 203 -7.48 -15.26 7.67
CA ALA A 203 -8.55 -14.29 7.78
C ALA A 203 -8.63 -13.60 9.16
N LYS A 204 -8.38 -14.34 10.23
CA LYS A 204 -8.33 -13.78 11.59
C LYS A 204 -7.11 -12.88 11.77
N THR A 205 -5.93 -13.31 11.33
CA THR A 205 -4.71 -12.50 11.40
C THR A 205 -4.85 -11.23 10.56
N ALA A 206 -5.38 -11.32 9.34
CA ALA A 206 -5.64 -10.16 8.48
C ALA A 206 -6.50 -9.08 9.17
N LYS A 207 -7.50 -9.50 9.95
CA LYS A 207 -8.34 -8.57 10.73
C LYS A 207 -7.56 -7.82 11.81
N LEU A 208 -6.56 -8.44 12.43
CA LEU A 208 -5.74 -7.80 13.46
C LEU A 208 -4.89 -6.65 12.87
N PHE A 209 -4.42 -6.84 11.64
CA PHE A 209 -3.63 -5.84 10.90
C PHE A 209 -4.46 -4.89 10.05
N CYS A 210 -5.80 -5.00 10.09
CA CYS A 210 -6.70 -4.19 9.25
C CYS A 210 -6.39 -4.27 7.75
N VAL A 211 -5.96 -5.45 7.26
CA VAL A 211 -5.69 -5.71 5.84
C VAL A 211 -6.63 -6.77 5.29
N ASN A 212 -6.72 -6.85 3.96
CA ASN A 212 -7.49 -7.89 3.28
C ASN A 212 -6.81 -9.27 3.36
N PHE A 213 -7.59 -10.33 3.08
CA PHE A 213 -7.12 -11.71 3.11
C PHE A 213 -5.92 -11.95 2.18
N ASN A 214 -5.96 -11.44 0.95
CA ASN A 214 -4.90 -11.70 -0.02
C ASN A 214 -3.54 -11.07 0.35
N PRO A 215 -3.44 -9.79 0.74
CA PRO A 215 -2.19 -9.23 1.26
C PRO A 215 -1.61 -10.06 2.41
N MET A 216 -2.42 -10.45 3.40
CA MET A 216 -1.95 -11.27 4.51
C MET A 216 -1.51 -12.67 4.05
N LYS A 217 -2.23 -13.29 3.12
CA LYS A 217 -1.84 -14.57 2.54
C LYS A 217 -0.46 -14.48 1.89
N TYR A 218 -0.24 -13.48 1.03
CA TYR A 218 1.06 -13.29 0.36
C TYR A 218 2.18 -13.01 1.37
N ARG A 219 1.92 -12.18 2.37
CA ARG A 219 2.91 -11.91 3.43
C ARG A 219 3.31 -13.18 4.19
N LEU A 220 2.35 -14.05 4.55
CA LEU A 220 2.62 -15.32 5.21
C LEU A 220 3.34 -16.33 4.31
N GLN A 221 3.12 -16.28 2.99
CA GLN A 221 3.86 -17.07 2.01
C GLN A 221 5.32 -16.61 1.91
N ASP A 222 5.56 -15.32 1.88
CA ASP A 222 6.91 -14.74 1.83
C ASP A 222 7.70 -15.03 3.11
N ILE A 223 7.03 -14.98 4.27
CA ILE A 223 7.63 -15.37 5.57
C ILE A 223 7.92 -16.88 5.64
N GLY A 224 7.30 -17.71 4.78
CA GLY A 224 7.47 -19.16 4.79
C GLY A 224 6.57 -19.91 5.77
N LEU A 225 5.54 -19.26 6.29
CA LEU A 225 4.57 -19.90 7.21
C LEU A 225 3.51 -20.73 6.48
N ILE A 226 3.16 -20.37 5.25
CA ILE A 226 2.21 -21.09 4.40
C ILE A 226 2.78 -21.36 3.00
N GLN A 227 2.27 -22.42 2.36
CA GLN A 227 2.68 -22.81 1.01
C GLN A 227 2.26 -21.74 -0.03
N LYS A 228 3.13 -21.53 -1.03
CA LYS A 228 2.85 -20.70 -2.21
C LYS A 228 1.79 -21.34 -3.11
#